data_17a12bf1bb8a83629d9fb7bc6384f4a6
#
_entry.id   17a12bf1bb8a83629d9fb7bc6384f4a6
#
_cell.length_a   1.000
_cell.length_b   1.000
_cell.length_c   1.000
_cell.angle_alpha   90.00
_cell.angle_beta   90.00
_cell.angle_gamma   90.00
#
_symmetry.space_group_name_H-M   'P 1'
#
loop_
_entity.id
_entity.type
_entity.pdbx_description
1 polymer ?
#
loop_
_entity_poly.entity_id
_entity_poly.type
_entity_poly.pdbx_seq_one_letter_code
_entity_poly.pdbx_strand_id
1 'polypeptide(L)'
;NSILHRVPDGLSAELAGVVTPMANGIQWALFDCGVGYNSRVLIQGPGQQGLCNTIASKQAGASLIIVTGTNKDVKRLAVAKNLGADVVINVQEEDPLEKIMEVTGGEGVDVSLDCTAGAGTIPVLLGIEALKRKGGTLQIQGEDVQDFPNFPLGKIGNKYITVKAARGHNYESCELALQQLNSGRFDIGQITTHK
;
A
#
# COMPACT_ATOMS: atom_id res chain seq x y z
N ASN A 1 -4.80 -14.40 -28.76
CA ASN A 1 -3.47 -14.23 -28.17
C ASN A 1 -3.61 -14.18 -26.66
N SER A 2 -3.03 -15.15 -25.95
CA SER A 2 -2.97 -15.16 -24.47
C SER A 2 -1.71 -14.42 -24.05
N ILE A 3 -1.85 -13.57 -23.03
CA ILE A 3 -0.70 -12.98 -22.34
C ILE A 3 -0.20 -14.04 -21.36
N LEU A 4 1.04 -14.49 -21.52
CA LEU A 4 1.68 -15.48 -20.67
C LEU A 4 2.95 -14.91 -20.07
N HIS A 5 3.19 -15.24 -18.81
CA HIS A 5 4.41 -14.92 -18.09
C HIS A 5 5.16 -16.22 -17.79
N ARG A 6 6.46 -16.25 -18.05
CA ARG A 6 7.28 -17.38 -17.64
C ARG A 6 7.62 -17.25 -16.16
N VAL A 7 7.27 -18.25 -15.38
CA VAL A 7 7.73 -18.35 -13.99
C VAL A 7 9.24 -18.63 -13.99
N PRO A 8 10.08 -17.84 -13.28
CA PRO A 8 11.51 -18.06 -13.20
C PRO A 8 11.85 -19.44 -12.64
N ASP A 9 12.92 -20.03 -13.18
CA ASP A 9 13.44 -21.28 -12.66
C ASP A 9 13.87 -21.10 -11.19
N GLY A 10 13.44 -22.02 -10.32
CA GLY A 10 13.71 -21.96 -8.88
C GLY A 10 12.64 -21.24 -8.04
N LEU A 11 11.71 -20.50 -8.63
CA LEU A 11 10.58 -19.92 -7.90
C LEU A 11 9.53 -21.01 -7.64
N SER A 12 9.25 -21.27 -6.36
CA SER A 12 8.24 -22.27 -5.99
C SER A 12 6.84 -21.86 -6.45
N ALA A 13 5.97 -22.84 -6.73
CA ALA A 13 4.57 -22.58 -7.09
C ALA A 13 3.81 -21.79 -5.99
N GLU A 14 4.15 -22.03 -4.72
CA GLU A 14 3.58 -21.32 -3.57
C GLU A 14 3.91 -19.83 -3.64
N LEU A 15 5.17 -19.47 -3.86
CA LEU A 15 5.60 -18.08 -4.01
C LEU A 15 5.08 -17.46 -5.32
N ALA A 16 5.06 -18.21 -6.41
CA ALA A 16 4.48 -17.75 -7.67
C ALA A 16 2.97 -17.41 -7.53
N GLY A 17 2.25 -18.07 -6.60
CA GLY A 17 0.86 -17.73 -6.27
C GLY A 17 0.67 -16.30 -5.74
N VAL A 18 1.73 -15.64 -5.29
CA VAL A 18 1.69 -14.25 -4.79
C VAL A 18 1.96 -13.23 -5.91
N VAL A 19 2.15 -13.67 -7.16
CA VAL A 19 2.49 -12.78 -8.28
C VAL A 19 1.46 -11.68 -8.50
N THR A 20 0.17 -12.00 -8.47
CA THR A 20 -0.91 -11.03 -8.69
C THR A 20 -0.92 -9.90 -7.64
N PRO A 21 -0.96 -10.17 -6.32
CA PRO A 21 -0.90 -9.09 -5.34
C PRO A 21 0.43 -8.33 -5.37
N MET A 22 1.55 -8.98 -5.69
CA MET A 22 2.83 -8.30 -5.85
C MET A 22 2.84 -7.38 -7.07
N ALA A 23 2.29 -7.83 -8.20
CA ALA A 23 2.13 -7.01 -9.41
C ALA A 23 1.20 -5.81 -9.16
N ASN A 24 0.11 -6.01 -8.42
CA ASN A 24 -0.73 -4.90 -7.99
C ASN A 24 0.05 -3.92 -7.11
N GLY A 25 0.84 -4.39 -6.14
CA GLY A 25 1.65 -3.53 -5.28
C GLY A 25 2.62 -2.66 -6.08
N ILE A 26 3.29 -3.24 -7.09
CA ILE A 26 4.18 -2.51 -7.99
C ILE A 26 3.38 -1.51 -8.85
N GLN A 27 2.28 -1.95 -9.47
CA GLN A 27 1.44 -1.09 -10.30
C GLN A 27 0.94 0.11 -9.51
N TRP A 28 0.36 -0.14 -8.35
CA TRP A 28 -0.34 0.89 -7.58
C TRP A 28 0.62 1.85 -6.90
N ALA A 29 1.64 1.34 -6.20
CA ALA A 29 2.58 2.20 -5.51
C ALA A 29 3.48 2.96 -6.50
N LEU A 30 4.12 2.27 -7.45
CA LEU A 30 5.15 2.86 -8.31
C LEU A 30 4.55 3.54 -9.53
N PHE A 31 3.83 2.78 -10.37
CA PHE A 31 3.40 3.29 -11.67
C PHE A 31 2.22 4.25 -11.58
N ASP A 32 1.24 3.93 -10.72
CA ASP A 32 0.06 4.77 -10.58
C ASP A 32 0.30 5.97 -9.66
N CYS A 33 0.96 5.76 -8.52
CA CYS A 33 1.13 6.80 -7.50
C CYS A 33 2.51 7.44 -7.46
N GLY A 34 3.47 6.92 -8.21
CA GLY A 34 4.80 7.51 -8.31
C GLY A 34 5.65 7.38 -7.04
N VAL A 35 5.41 6.35 -6.22
CA VAL A 35 6.28 6.07 -5.09
C VAL A 35 7.69 5.78 -5.59
N GLY A 36 8.67 6.45 -5.02
CA GLY A 36 10.06 6.34 -5.40
C GLY A 36 10.99 6.80 -4.28
N TYR A 37 12.21 7.15 -4.68
CA TYR A 37 13.23 7.61 -3.77
C TYR A 37 12.74 8.76 -2.89
N ASN A 38 12.94 8.61 -1.58
CA ASN A 38 12.59 9.59 -0.55
C ASN A 38 11.08 9.85 -0.36
N SER A 39 10.18 9.05 -0.94
CA SER A 39 8.74 9.16 -0.71
C SER A 39 8.36 8.75 0.72
N ARG A 40 7.40 9.45 1.31
CA ARG A 40 6.70 9.07 2.55
C ARG A 40 5.36 8.46 2.18
N VAL A 41 5.11 7.24 2.60
CA VAL A 41 3.96 6.44 2.15
C VAL A 41 3.14 5.96 3.34
N LEU A 42 1.84 6.21 3.29
CA LEU A 42 0.86 5.60 4.19
C LEU A 42 0.16 4.45 3.46
N ILE A 43 0.18 3.27 4.04
CA ILE A 43 -0.50 2.08 3.54
C ILE A 43 -1.54 1.68 4.58
N GLN A 44 -2.81 1.69 4.21
CA GLN A 44 -3.91 1.39 5.10
C GLN A 44 -4.43 -0.02 4.84
N GLY A 45 -4.37 -0.87 5.88
CA GLY A 45 -4.73 -2.28 5.81
C GLY A 45 -3.54 -3.20 5.49
N PRO A 46 -3.09 -4.03 6.46
CA PRO A 46 -1.94 -4.92 6.31
C PRO A 46 -2.35 -6.29 5.75
N GLY A 47 -3.34 -6.31 4.87
CA GLY A 47 -3.72 -7.48 4.10
C GLY A 47 -2.67 -7.81 3.03
N GLN A 48 -2.94 -8.82 2.22
CA GLN A 48 -2.04 -9.27 1.15
C GLN A 48 -1.62 -8.10 0.23
N GLN A 49 -2.57 -7.25 -0.15
CA GLN A 49 -2.30 -6.08 -0.99
C GLN A 49 -1.42 -5.06 -0.26
N GLY A 50 -1.75 -4.71 1.00
CA GLY A 50 -0.95 -3.75 1.77
C GLY A 50 0.47 -4.24 2.02
N LEU A 51 0.68 -5.53 2.32
CA LEU A 51 2.01 -6.10 2.48
C LEU A 51 2.82 -6.06 1.18
N CYS A 52 2.21 -6.34 0.04
CA CYS A 52 2.87 -6.23 -1.27
C CYS A 52 3.19 -4.76 -1.63
N ASN A 53 2.30 -3.81 -1.30
CA ASN A 53 2.59 -2.38 -1.45
C ASN A 53 3.74 -1.94 -0.53
N THR A 54 3.86 -2.51 0.68
CA THR A 54 4.98 -2.24 1.60
C THR A 54 6.31 -2.67 0.96
N ILE A 55 6.39 -3.89 0.43
CA ILE A 55 7.57 -4.39 -0.27
C ILE A 55 7.91 -3.52 -1.48
N ALA A 56 6.92 -3.21 -2.33
CA ALA A 56 7.11 -2.39 -3.52
C ALA A 56 7.64 -0.99 -3.16
N SER A 57 7.06 -0.34 -2.14
CA SER A 57 7.49 0.97 -1.66
C SER A 57 8.91 0.93 -1.09
N LYS A 58 9.26 -0.12 -0.33
CA LYS A 58 10.62 -0.29 0.22
C LYS A 58 11.65 -0.48 -0.87
N GLN A 59 11.32 -1.30 -1.87
CA GLN A 59 12.19 -1.55 -3.02
C GLN A 59 12.40 -0.29 -3.88
N ALA A 60 11.39 0.58 -3.96
CA ALA A 60 11.46 1.84 -4.69
C ALA A 60 12.29 2.93 -3.98
N GLY A 61 12.68 2.70 -2.72
CA GLY A 61 13.48 3.65 -1.95
C GLY A 61 12.65 4.69 -1.19
N ALA A 62 11.41 4.38 -0.81
CA ALA A 62 10.64 5.21 0.11
C ALA A 62 11.42 5.42 1.42
N SER A 63 11.45 6.66 1.92
CA SER A 63 12.18 7.04 3.14
C SER A 63 11.37 6.76 4.42
N LEU A 64 10.05 6.70 4.30
CA LEU A 64 9.16 6.41 5.42
C LEU A 64 7.94 5.62 4.90
N ILE A 65 7.72 4.45 5.48
CA ILE A 65 6.57 3.59 5.19
C ILE A 65 5.81 3.37 6.47
N ILE A 66 4.56 3.87 6.51
CA ILE A 66 3.63 3.74 7.62
C ILE A 66 2.55 2.76 7.22
N VAL A 67 2.29 1.74 8.04
CA VAL A 67 1.22 0.77 7.78
C VAL A 67 0.21 0.80 8.93
N THR A 68 -1.08 0.97 8.61
CA THR A 68 -2.14 0.94 9.61
C THR A 68 -2.93 -0.36 9.57
N GLY A 69 -3.45 -0.77 10.71
CA GLY A 69 -4.32 -1.93 10.87
C GLY A 69 -5.12 -1.84 12.16
N THR A 70 -5.90 -2.87 12.47
CA THR A 70 -6.76 -2.98 13.63
C THR A 70 -6.26 -4.05 14.61
N ASN A 71 -6.92 -4.23 15.75
CA ASN A 71 -6.64 -5.31 16.72
C ASN A 71 -6.65 -6.71 16.08
N LYS A 72 -7.39 -6.89 14.98
CA LYS A 72 -7.41 -8.16 14.23
C LYS A 72 -6.14 -8.39 13.42
N ASP A 73 -5.37 -7.33 13.19
CA ASP A 73 -4.23 -7.32 12.27
C ASP A 73 -2.87 -7.32 12.99
N VAL A 74 -2.81 -7.49 14.31
CA VAL A 74 -1.57 -7.42 15.10
C VAL A 74 -0.45 -8.28 14.49
N LYS A 75 -0.76 -9.53 14.09
CA LYS A 75 0.22 -10.41 13.44
C LYS A 75 0.66 -9.87 12.07
N ARG A 76 -0.28 -9.31 11.29
CA ARG A 76 0.01 -8.76 9.97
C ARG A 76 0.80 -7.45 10.05
N LEU A 77 0.55 -6.63 11.09
CA LEU A 77 1.37 -5.44 11.38
C LEU A 77 2.81 -5.81 11.72
N ALA A 78 3.02 -6.90 12.48
CA ALA A 78 4.36 -7.42 12.73
C ALA A 78 5.04 -7.90 11.42
N VAL A 79 4.29 -8.57 10.53
CA VAL A 79 4.79 -8.95 9.20
C VAL A 79 5.12 -7.71 8.36
N ALA A 80 4.26 -6.68 8.36
CA ALA A 80 4.54 -5.43 7.66
C ALA A 80 5.86 -4.80 8.12
N LYS A 81 6.14 -4.83 9.43
CA LYS A 81 7.41 -4.36 10.00
C LYS A 81 8.60 -5.15 9.46
N ASN A 82 8.50 -6.48 9.43
CA ASN A 82 9.56 -7.34 8.89
C ASN A 82 9.79 -7.12 7.38
N LEU A 83 8.73 -6.78 6.64
CA LEU A 83 8.77 -6.55 5.19
C LEU A 83 9.17 -5.12 4.82
N GLY A 84 9.46 -4.26 5.80
CA GLY A 84 10.07 -2.97 5.56
C GLY A 84 9.23 -1.74 5.93
N ALA A 85 8.10 -1.89 6.63
CA ALA A 85 7.40 -0.77 7.24
C ALA A 85 8.26 -0.16 8.35
N ASP A 86 8.42 1.16 8.34
CA ASP A 86 9.18 1.89 9.35
C ASP A 86 8.33 2.14 10.61
N VAL A 87 7.02 2.35 10.42
CA VAL A 87 6.05 2.57 11.49
C VAL A 87 4.81 1.69 11.23
N VAL A 88 4.28 1.08 12.29
CA VAL A 88 3.00 0.39 12.24
C VAL A 88 2.08 1.00 13.29
N ILE A 89 0.80 1.19 12.94
CA ILE A 89 -0.19 1.86 13.77
C ILE A 89 -1.41 0.96 13.93
N ASN A 90 -1.79 0.66 15.16
CA ASN A 90 -3.07 0.07 15.46
C ASN A 90 -4.10 1.19 15.69
N VAL A 91 -4.97 1.43 14.71
CA VAL A 91 -5.94 2.54 14.74
C VAL A 91 -7.00 2.42 15.85
N GLN A 92 -7.04 1.31 16.57
CA GLN A 92 -7.93 1.11 17.71
C GLN A 92 -7.24 1.40 19.06
N GLU A 93 -5.92 1.59 19.08
CA GLU A 93 -5.12 1.84 20.28
C GLU A 93 -4.57 3.27 20.33
N GLU A 94 -4.37 3.91 19.17
CA GLU A 94 -3.85 5.27 19.08
C GLU A 94 -4.51 6.04 17.93
N ASP A 95 -4.49 7.38 18.00
CA ASP A 95 -4.98 8.22 16.89
C ASP A 95 -4.00 8.12 15.71
N PRO A 96 -4.44 7.58 14.57
CA PRO A 96 -3.56 7.37 13.44
C PRO A 96 -3.08 8.69 12.81
N LEU A 97 -3.93 9.74 12.80
CA LEU A 97 -3.54 11.02 12.21
C LEU A 97 -2.48 11.72 13.08
N GLU A 98 -2.66 11.73 14.39
CA GLU A 98 -1.70 12.30 15.33
C GLU A 98 -0.34 11.61 15.16
N LYS A 99 -0.34 10.27 15.14
CA LYS A 99 0.89 9.48 14.96
C LYS A 99 1.57 9.72 13.62
N ILE A 100 0.79 9.81 12.53
CA ILE A 100 1.34 10.12 11.20
C ILE A 100 1.98 11.51 11.20
N MET A 101 1.32 12.51 11.78
CA MET A 101 1.87 13.86 11.86
C MET A 101 3.11 13.93 12.73
N GLU A 102 3.14 13.20 13.86
CA GLU A 102 4.33 13.10 14.73
C GLU A 102 5.55 12.59 13.92
N VAL A 103 5.42 11.43 13.25
CA VAL A 103 6.55 10.79 12.57
C VAL A 103 6.95 11.48 11.25
N THR A 104 6.10 12.35 10.72
CA THR A 104 6.38 13.16 9.52
C THR A 104 6.78 14.59 9.85
N GLY A 105 6.93 14.94 11.15
CA GLY A 105 7.22 16.30 11.58
C GLY A 105 6.15 17.33 11.21
N GLY A 106 4.89 16.91 11.12
CA GLY A 106 3.74 17.74 10.74
C GLY A 106 3.56 17.95 9.24
N GLU A 107 4.43 17.38 8.40
CA GLU A 107 4.36 17.58 6.95
C GLU A 107 3.38 16.64 6.24
N GLY A 108 3.06 15.49 6.85
CA GLY A 108 2.24 14.46 6.25
C GLY A 108 2.99 13.61 5.21
N VAL A 109 2.25 12.73 4.52
CA VAL A 109 2.79 11.77 3.56
C VAL A 109 2.62 12.23 2.11
N ASP A 110 3.44 11.71 1.21
CA ASP A 110 3.34 11.99 -0.23
C ASP A 110 2.25 11.17 -0.90
N VAL A 111 2.09 9.93 -0.46
CA VAL A 111 1.15 8.96 -1.03
C VAL A 111 0.39 8.25 0.09
N SER A 112 -0.92 8.11 -0.05
CA SER A 112 -1.77 7.26 0.78
C SER A 112 -2.43 6.20 -0.09
N LEU A 113 -2.19 4.93 0.26
CA LEU A 113 -2.72 3.75 -0.42
C LEU A 113 -3.77 3.09 0.47
N ASP A 114 -5.03 3.13 0.05
CA ASP A 114 -6.10 2.40 0.72
C ASP A 114 -6.15 0.97 0.18
N CYS A 115 -5.75 0.02 1.02
CA CYS A 115 -5.77 -1.42 0.77
C CYS A 115 -6.73 -2.15 1.73
N THR A 116 -7.68 -1.42 2.32
CA THR A 116 -8.64 -1.99 3.27
C THR A 116 -9.80 -2.70 2.58
N ALA A 117 -10.43 -3.62 3.30
CA ALA A 117 -11.69 -4.23 2.92
C ALA A 117 -12.68 -4.06 4.08
N GLY A 118 -13.91 -3.65 3.79
CA GLY A 118 -14.99 -3.51 4.77
C GLY A 118 -14.83 -2.33 5.75
N ALA A 119 -13.91 -1.39 5.51
CA ALA A 119 -13.69 -0.22 6.37
C ALA A 119 -14.48 1.03 5.89
N GLY A 120 -15.20 0.92 4.79
CA GLY A 120 -15.99 2.00 4.23
C GLY A 120 -15.13 3.21 3.84
N THR A 121 -15.56 4.40 4.24
CA THR A 121 -14.92 5.67 3.85
C THR A 121 -13.83 6.14 4.82
N ILE A 122 -13.67 5.50 5.97
CA ILE A 122 -12.73 5.92 7.02
C ILE A 122 -11.29 6.00 6.52
N PRO A 123 -10.73 5.00 5.80
CA PRO A 123 -9.37 5.07 5.29
C PRO A 123 -9.17 6.19 4.26
N VAL A 124 -10.19 6.45 3.44
CA VAL A 124 -10.16 7.52 2.45
C VAL A 124 -10.06 8.89 3.15
N LEU A 125 -10.85 9.10 4.20
CA LEU A 125 -10.82 10.34 5.00
C LEU A 125 -9.47 10.52 5.69
N LEU A 126 -8.98 9.47 6.36
CA LEU A 126 -7.66 9.50 6.99
C LEU A 126 -6.57 9.81 5.96
N GLY A 127 -6.63 9.18 4.77
CA GLY A 127 -5.68 9.43 3.70
C GLY A 127 -5.67 10.89 3.25
N ILE A 128 -6.85 11.52 3.07
CA ILE A 128 -6.96 12.94 2.70
C ILE A 128 -6.34 13.85 3.77
N GLU A 129 -6.57 13.55 5.06
CA GLU A 129 -6.00 14.34 6.16
C GLU A 129 -4.48 14.15 6.28
N ALA A 130 -4.02 12.92 6.17
CA ALA A 130 -2.62 12.54 6.33
C ALA A 130 -1.70 13.00 5.19
N LEU A 131 -2.26 13.25 3.99
CA LEU A 131 -1.47 13.74 2.86
C LEU A 131 -0.88 15.12 3.14
N LYS A 132 0.31 15.35 2.63
CA LYS A 132 1.03 16.63 2.70
C LYS A 132 0.17 17.80 2.22
N ARG A 133 0.55 19.01 2.65
CA ARG A 133 -0.24 20.23 2.41
C ARG A 133 -0.48 20.54 0.93
N LYS A 134 0.41 20.13 0.02
CA LYS A 134 0.24 20.33 -1.43
C LYS A 134 0.74 19.13 -2.23
N GLY A 135 -0.12 18.63 -3.13
CA GLY A 135 0.28 17.73 -4.19
C GLY A 135 0.52 16.29 -3.74
N GLY A 136 -0.26 15.75 -2.81
CA GLY A 136 -0.22 14.33 -2.48
C GLY A 136 -1.11 13.48 -3.39
N THR A 137 -0.90 12.17 -3.39
CA THR A 137 -1.72 11.20 -4.13
C THR A 137 -2.46 10.28 -3.17
N LEU A 138 -3.79 10.24 -3.30
CA LEU A 138 -4.66 9.27 -2.65
C LEU A 138 -5.03 8.19 -3.65
N GLN A 139 -4.76 6.95 -3.33
CA GLN A 139 -5.19 5.80 -4.12
C GLN A 139 -6.25 5.01 -3.36
N ILE A 140 -7.33 4.66 -4.05
CA ILE A 140 -8.47 3.95 -3.50
C ILE A 140 -8.61 2.62 -4.24
N GLN A 141 -8.46 1.51 -3.53
CA GLN A 141 -8.73 0.17 -4.08
C GLN A 141 -10.23 -0.12 -4.15
N GLY A 142 -10.96 0.24 -3.12
CA GLY A 142 -12.40 0.38 -3.10
C GLY A 142 -13.20 -0.87 -3.43
N GLU A 143 -12.98 -2.00 -2.76
CA GLU A 143 -13.87 -3.16 -2.93
C GLU A 143 -15.27 -2.90 -2.38
N ASP A 144 -15.38 -2.10 -1.32
CA ASP A 144 -16.62 -1.80 -0.61
C ASP A 144 -16.94 -0.29 -0.57
N VAL A 145 -16.32 0.52 -1.44
CA VAL A 145 -16.65 1.94 -1.50
C VAL A 145 -18.02 2.09 -2.15
N GLN A 146 -19.00 2.36 -1.30
CA GLN A 146 -20.32 2.81 -1.71
C GLN A 146 -20.27 4.32 -2.01
N ASP A 147 -21.38 4.87 -2.50
CA ASP A 147 -21.54 6.31 -2.64
C ASP A 147 -21.06 7.03 -1.38
N PHE A 148 -20.22 8.05 -1.55
CA PHE A 148 -19.67 8.83 -0.46
C PHE A 148 -20.38 10.20 -0.41
N PRO A 149 -21.55 10.28 0.24
CA PRO A 149 -22.19 11.57 0.48
C PRO A 149 -21.25 12.44 1.29
N ASN A 150 -21.12 13.70 0.97
CA ASN A 150 -20.21 14.65 1.64
C ASN A 150 -18.71 14.36 1.43
N PHE A 151 -18.33 13.81 0.28
CA PHE A 151 -16.93 13.69 -0.10
C PHE A 151 -16.22 15.04 -0.03
N PRO A 152 -15.08 15.19 0.67
CA PRO A 152 -14.51 16.47 1.02
C PRO A 152 -13.75 17.14 -0.14
N LEU A 153 -14.45 17.44 -1.24
CA LEU A 153 -13.89 18.05 -2.46
C LEU A 153 -13.11 19.34 -2.18
N GLY A 154 -13.60 20.15 -1.21
CA GLY A 154 -12.89 21.38 -0.81
C GLY A 154 -11.48 21.12 -0.28
N LYS A 155 -11.31 20.06 0.53
CA LYS A 155 -9.97 19.66 1.03
C LYS A 155 -9.09 19.15 -0.09
N ILE A 156 -9.64 18.35 -1.00
CA ILE A 156 -8.91 17.82 -2.16
C ILE A 156 -8.41 18.97 -3.02
N GLY A 157 -9.27 19.95 -3.32
CA GLY A 157 -8.89 21.13 -4.09
C GLY A 157 -7.83 21.97 -3.38
N ASN A 158 -8.04 22.30 -2.10
CA ASN A 158 -7.12 23.14 -1.33
C ASN A 158 -5.73 22.49 -1.11
N LYS A 159 -5.66 21.17 -1.01
CA LYS A 159 -4.41 20.41 -0.87
C LYS A 159 -3.83 19.95 -2.22
N TYR A 160 -4.48 20.24 -3.34
CA TYR A 160 -4.05 19.76 -4.68
C TYR A 160 -3.86 18.26 -4.74
N ILE A 161 -4.76 17.49 -4.12
CA ILE A 161 -4.67 16.04 -4.04
C ILE A 161 -5.07 15.43 -5.39
N THR A 162 -4.24 14.50 -5.89
CA THR A 162 -4.62 13.61 -6.97
C THR A 162 -5.32 12.39 -6.38
N VAL A 163 -6.54 12.09 -6.82
CA VAL A 163 -7.26 10.87 -6.44
C VAL A 163 -7.21 9.88 -7.58
N LYS A 164 -6.80 8.64 -7.29
CA LYS A 164 -6.72 7.54 -8.26
C LYS A 164 -7.46 6.32 -7.77
N ALA A 165 -8.15 5.63 -8.68
CA ALA A 165 -8.66 4.29 -8.43
C ALA A 165 -7.58 3.25 -8.73
N ALA A 166 -7.58 2.14 -7.97
CA ALA A 166 -6.69 1.02 -8.20
C ALA A 166 -7.47 -0.22 -8.61
N ARG A 167 -7.11 -0.77 -9.75
CA ARG A 167 -7.64 -2.05 -10.24
C ARG A 167 -6.62 -2.75 -11.14
N GLY A 168 -6.24 -3.98 -10.76
CA GLY A 168 -5.37 -4.82 -11.56
C GLY A 168 -3.95 -4.28 -11.73
N HIS A 169 -3.26 -4.83 -12.70
CA HIS A 169 -1.86 -4.54 -13.05
C HIS A 169 -1.63 -4.75 -14.54
N ASN A 170 -0.57 -4.17 -15.06
CA ASN A 170 -0.15 -4.35 -16.44
C ASN A 170 0.87 -5.51 -16.58
N TYR A 171 1.30 -5.79 -17.82
CA TYR A 171 2.28 -6.83 -18.13
C TYR A 171 3.62 -6.59 -17.41
N GLU A 172 4.12 -5.38 -17.48
CA GLU A 172 5.41 -5.00 -16.88
C GLU A 172 5.43 -5.19 -15.37
N SER A 173 4.36 -4.80 -14.68
CA SER A 173 4.23 -5.01 -13.22
C SER A 173 4.29 -6.49 -12.86
N CYS A 174 3.73 -7.38 -13.70
CA CYS A 174 3.77 -8.82 -13.48
C CYS A 174 5.19 -9.37 -13.66
N GLU A 175 5.92 -8.95 -14.70
CA GLU A 175 7.32 -9.33 -14.90
C GLU A 175 8.21 -8.87 -13.73
N LEU A 176 8.04 -7.63 -13.28
CA LEU A 176 8.76 -7.10 -12.13
C LEU A 176 8.39 -7.85 -10.83
N ALA A 177 7.12 -8.24 -10.68
CA ALA A 177 6.67 -9.03 -9.54
C ALA A 177 7.36 -10.39 -9.50
N LEU A 178 7.44 -11.10 -10.63
CA LEU A 178 8.14 -12.39 -10.72
C LEU A 178 9.64 -12.24 -10.38
N GLN A 179 10.29 -11.18 -10.86
CA GLN A 179 11.68 -10.87 -10.51
C GLN A 179 11.83 -10.58 -9.02
N GLN A 180 10.91 -9.80 -8.44
CA GLN A 180 10.93 -9.48 -7.01
C GLN A 180 10.76 -10.73 -6.15
N LEU A 181 9.79 -11.59 -6.49
CA LEU A 181 9.53 -12.84 -5.79
C LEU A 181 10.74 -13.79 -5.86
N ASN A 182 11.43 -13.84 -6.98
CA ASN A 182 12.61 -14.70 -7.20
C ASN A 182 13.90 -14.11 -6.61
N SER A 183 13.89 -12.85 -6.17
CA SER A 183 15.12 -12.17 -5.71
C SER A 183 15.62 -12.64 -4.35
N GLY A 184 14.76 -13.24 -3.53
CA GLY A 184 15.05 -13.65 -2.15
C GLY A 184 15.31 -12.48 -1.18
N ARG A 185 15.07 -11.22 -1.59
CA ARG A 185 15.34 -10.02 -0.77
C ARG A 185 14.38 -9.84 0.39
N PHE A 186 13.17 -10.38 0.28
CA PHE A 186 12.14 -10.32 1.30
C PHE A 186 11.63 -11.72 1.60
N ASP A 187 11.30 -11.98 2.85
CA ASP A 187 10.65 -13.22 3.26
C ASP A 187 9.15 -13.20 2.91
N ILE A 188 8.88 -13.41 1.63
CA ILE A 188 7.53 -13.39 1.04
C ILE A 188 6.64 -14.49 1.65
N GLY A 189 7.23 -15.58 2.15
CA GLY A 189 6.50 -16.67 2.80
C GLY A 189 5.64 -16.20 3.98
N GLN A 190 6.01 -15.10 4.63
CA GLN A 190 5.22 -14.51 5.71
C GLN A 190 3.84 -13.96 5.26
N ILE A 191 3.64 -13.71 3.97
CA ILE A 191 2.36 -13.23 3.41
C ILE A 191 1.36 -14.38 3.33
N THR A 192 1.83 -15.60 3.14
CA THR A 192 0.98 -16.79 2.99
C THR A 192 0.76 -17.43 4.36
N THR A 193 -0.47 -17.40 4.87
CA THR A 193 -0.81 -17.89 6.21
C THR A 193 -1.54 -19.23 6.23
N HIS A 194 -2.02 -19.71 5.09
CA HIS A 194 -2.76 -20.95 4.93
C HIS A 194 -2.23 -21.72 3.71
N LYS A 195 -2.16 -23.03 3.86
CA LYS A 195 -1.78 -23.97 2.80
C LYS A 195 -2.97 -24.81 2.39
#